data_9be1dc169b548dba97d94297e97d49ce
#
_entry.id   9be1dc169b548dba97d94297e97d49ce
#
_cell.length_a   1.000
_cell.length_b   1.000
_cell.length_c   1.000
_cell.angle_alpha   90.00
_cell.angle_beta   90.00
_cell.angle_gamma   90.00
#
_symmetry.space_group_name_H-M   'P 1'
#
loop_
_entity.id
_entity.type
_entity.pdbx_description
1 polymer ?
#
loop_
_entity_poly.entity_id
_entity_poly.type
_entity_poly.pdbx_seq_one_letter_code
_entity_poly.pdbx_strand_id
1 'polypeptide(L)'
;FISPLRQLANIYNAIQAALAGAERVFEVIDTAPETEDIPGAVGLEHLKGHVEFRNVDFSYEAGHPIIKNMTLEALPGQTIALVGPTGAGKTTITNLLTRFYDIDGGQIRIDGHDLRDIRRAELRRALGLVLQDTFMFADTVMENIRYGRLEATDEEVMEAARLADADHFIRQLPQGYATVLSERAANLSQGQRQMLAIARAILADPGILILDEATSSVDTRTEARIQQALLKLMKGRTSFVIAHRLSTIRDADQVLVIKDGEIIERGKHS
;
A
#
# COMPACT_ATOMS: atom_id res chain seq x y z
N PHE A 1 -34.64 -53.98 6.25
CA PHE A 1 -34.09 -53.34 7.47
C PHE A 1 -32.85 -52.48 7.18
N ILE A 2 -31.97 -52.82 6.26
CA ILE A 2 -30.71 -52.09 5.98
C ILE A 2 -30.96 -50.79 5.20
N SER A 3 -31.94 -50.74 4.29
CA SER A 3 -32.22 -49.56 3.43
C SER A 3 -32.62 -48.32 4.24
N PRO A 4 -33.54 -48.40 5.22
CA PRO A 4 -33.90 -47.23 6.04
C PRO A 4 -32.72 -46.70 6.89
N LEU A 5 -31.84 -47.60 7.39
CA LEU A 5 -30.66 -47.21 8.14
C LEU A 5 -29.65 -46.43 7.27
N ARG A 6 -29.47 -46.85 6.01
CA ARG A 6 -28.63 -46.10 5.05
C ARG A 6 -29.26 -44.73 4.72
N GLN A 7 -30.57 -44.64 4.58
CA GLN A 7 -31.23 -43.36 4.36
C GLN A 7 -31.03 -42.41 5.54
N LEU A 8 -31.17 -42.90 6.77
CA LEU A 8 -30.93 -42.08 7.98
C LEU A 8 -29.46 -41.61 8.05
N ALA A 9 -28.49 -42.50 7.74
CA ALA A 9 -27.09 -42.09 7.67
C ALA A 9 -26.82 -41.02 6.62
N ASN A 10 -27.45 -41.15 5.42
CA ASN A 10 -27.29 -40.14 4.37
C ASN A 10 -27.91 -38.78 4.77
N ILE A 11 -29.11 -38.79 5.40
CA ILE A 11 -29.74 -37.60 5.90
C ILE A 11 -28.89 -36.93 6.98
N TYR A 12 -28.33 -37.73 7.92
CA TYR A 12 -27.43 -37.21 8.96
C TYR A 12 -26.21 -36.53 8.34
N ASN A 13 -25.55 -37.18 7.38
CA ASN A 13 -24.43 -36.60 6.67
C ASN A 13 -24.79 -35.31 5.92
N ALA A 14 -25.95 -35.28 5.29
CA ALA A 14 -26.47 -34.09 4.59
C ALA A 14 -26.71 -32.93 5.59
N ILE A 15 -27.30 -33.21 6.74
CA ILE A 15 -27.49 -32.22 7.82
C ILE A 15 -26.14 -31.69 8.32
N GLN A 16 -25.15 -32.58 8.58
CA GLN A 16 -23.82 -32.15 9.03
C GLN A 16 -23.14 -31.24 7.98
N ALA A 17 -23.22 -31.62 6.70
CA ALA A 17 -22.68 -30.80 5.61
C ALA A 17 -23.39 -29.43 5.51
N ALA A 18 -24.71 -29.41 5.67
CA ALA A 18 -25.48 -28.17 5.66
C ALA A 18 -25.14 -27.27 6.86
N LEU A 19 -24.98 -27.84 8.06
CA LEU A 19 -24.57 -27.10 9.27
C LEU A 19 -23.18 -26.49 9.10
N ALA A 20 -22.19 -27.28 8.63
CA ALA A 20 -20.85 -26.79 8.35
C ALA A 20 -20.82 -25.69 7.28
N GLY A 21 -21.68 -25.80 6.26
CA GLY A 21 -21.87 -24.74 5.26
C GLY A 21 -22.48 -23.48 5.85
N ALA A 22 -23.51 -23.64 6.67
CA ALA A 22 -24.16 -22.51 7.35
C ALA A 22 -23.21 -21.79 8.31
N GLU A 23 -22.42 -22.54 9.11
CA GLU A 23 -21.43 -21.98 10.01
C GLU A 23 -20.44 -21.05 9.27
N ARG A 24 -19.91 -21.49 8.12
CA ARG A 24 -19.00 -20.66 7.32
C ARG A 24 -19.67 -19.40 6.76
N VAL A 25 -20.95 -19.50 6.37
CA VAL A 25 -21.71 -18.35 5.89
C VAL A 25 -21.96 -17.35 7.02
N PHE A 26 -22.36 -17.83 8.20
CA PHE A 26 -22.57 -16.97 9.36
C PHE A 26 -21.25 -16.37 9.88
N GLU A 27 -20.15 -17.10 9.87
CA GLU A 27 -18.82 -16.55 10.19
C GLU A 27 -18.47 -15.31 9.36
N VAL A 28 -18.80 -15.33 8.06
CA VAL A 28 -18.62 -14.15 7.18
C VAL A 28 -19.62 -13.05 7.50
N ILE A 29 -20.91 -13.40 7.72
CA ILE A 29 -21.96 -12.41 8.01
C ILE A 29 -21.73 -11.73 9.36
N ASP A 30 -21.30 -12.49 10.36
CA ASP A 30 -21.07 -12.01 11.74
C ASP A 30 -19.70 -11.34 11.90
N THR A 31 -18.84 -11.36 10.86
CA THR A 31 -17.58 -10.63 10.88
C THR A 31 -17.84 -9.14 11.09
N ALA A 32 -17.26 -8.57 12.14
CA ALA A 32 -17.42 -7.15 12.43
C ALA A 32 -16.92 -6.31 11.23
N PRO A 33 -17.72 -5.34 10.76
CA PRO A 33 -17.29 -4.46 9.67
C PRO A 33 -16.08 -3.63 10.12
N GLU A 34 -15.32 -3.14 9.14
CA GLU A 34 -14.25 -2.19 9.41
C GLU A 34 -14.81 -1.00 10.21
N THR A 35 -14.06 -0.51 11.22
CA THR A 35 -14.47 0.60 12.08
C THR A 35 -14.95 1.77 11.23
N GLU A 36 -16.16 2.27 11.44
CA GLU A 36 -16.70 3.42 10.73
C GLU A 36 -15.96 4.72 11.13
N ASP A 37 -16.06 5.73 10.28
CA ASP A 37 -15.57 7.05 10.63
C ASP A 37 -16.38 7.62 11.80
N ILE A 38 -15.71 8.29 12.72
CA ILE A 38 -16.38 8.93 13.86
C ILE A 38 -17.34 10.03 13.39
N PRO A 39 -18.44 10.30 14.08
CA PRO A 39 -19.30 11.44 13.80
C PRO A 39 -18.49 12.74 13.85
N GLY A 40 -18.50 13.53 12.78
CA GLY A 40 -17.72 14.77 12.68
C GLY A 40 -16.29 14.59 12.17
N ALA A 41 -15.93 13.41 11.64
CA ALA A 41 -14.64 13.19 11.01
C ALA A 41 -14.34 14.28 9.95
N VAL A 42 -13.11 14.83 10.03
CA VAL A 42 -12.66 15.94 9.19
C VAL A 42 -12.15 15.47 7.84
N GLY A 43 -12.24 16.35 6.84
CA GLY A 43 -11.59 16.17 5.55
C GLY A 43 -10.14 16.66 5.56
N LEU A 44 -9.34 16.20 4.60
CA LEU A 44 -7.99 16.71 4.33
C LEU A 44 -8.04 17.70 3.18
N GLU A 45 -8.56 18.91 3.44
CA GLU A 45 -8.46 20.02 2.49
C GLU A 45 -7.04 20.60 2.54
N HIS A 46 -6.33 20.67 1.42
CA HIS A 46 -4.96 21.23 1.34
C HIS A 46 -3.88 20.47 2.14
N LEU A 47 -3.72 19.21 1.83
CA LEU A 47 -2.68 18.36 2.43
C LEU A 47 -1.27 18.94 2.21
N LYS A 48 -0.58 19.31 3.29
CA LYS A 48 0.84 19.72 3.28
C LYS A 48 1.76 18.51 3.37
N GLY A 49 1.32 17.45 4.03
CA GLY A 49 2.06 16.20 4.20
C GLY A 49 2.97 16.16 5.42
N HIS A 50 2.69 16.96 6.46
CA HIS A 50 3.38 16.81 7.75
C HIS A 50 2.85 15.57 8.48
N VAL A 51 3.72 14.62 8.79
CA VAL A 51 3.37 13.35 9.46
C VAL A 51 4.10 13.23 10.77
N GLU A 52 3.38 12.93 11.85
CA GLU A 52 3.93 12.74 13.18
C GLU A 52 3.44 11.42 13.80
N PHE A 53 4.36 10.65 14.35
CA PHE A 53 4.08 9.55 15.28
C PHE A 53 4.55 9.98 16.66
N ARG A 54 3.69 9.88 17.65
CA ARG A 54 3.96 10.29 19.03
C ARG A 54 3.72 9.13 19.99
N ASN A 55 4.79 8.53 20.48
CA ASN A 55 4.76 7.41 21.45
C ASN A 55 3.80 6.29 21.00
N VAL A 56 3.88 5.88 19.74
CA VAL A 56 2.96 4.91 19.15
C VAL A 56 3.32 3.51 19.59
N ASP A 57 2.32 2.79 20.11
CA ASP A 57 2.37 1.37 20.42
C ASP A 57 1.36 0.62 19.55
N PHE A 58 1.75 -0.56 19.06
CA PHE A 58 0.86 -1.39 18.25
C PHE A 58 1.21 -2.88 18.31
N SER A 59 0.16 -3.70 18.34
CA SER A 59 0.21 -5.17 18.30
C SER A 59 -0.85 -5.69 17.32
N TYR A 60 -0.51 -6.67 16.46
CA TYR A 60 -1.54 -7.39 15.69
C TYR A 60 -2.34 -8.35 16.58
N GLU A 61 -1.70 -8.91 17.59
CA GLU A 61 -2.30 -9.79 18.58
C GLU A 61 -1.96 -9.29 19.98
N ALA A 62 -2.95 -9.31 20.89
CA ALA A 62 -2.75 -8.86 22.25
C ALA A 62 -1.57 -9.57 22.93
N GLY A 63 -0.68 -8.81 23.55
CA GLY A 63 0.52 -9.34 24.20
C GLY A 63 1.75 -9.55 23.32
N HIS A 64 1.65 -9.28 22.01
CA HIS A 64 2.79 -9.38 21.07
C HIS A 64 3.08 -8.01 20.42
N PRO A 65 3.74 -7.08 21.12
CA PRO A 65 3.98 -5.74 20.62
C PRO A 65 4.94 -5.75 19.41
N ILE A 66 4.50 -5.17 18.29
CA ILE A 66 5.28 -5.03 17.06
C ILE A 66 5.90 -3.64 16.95
N ILE A 67 5.19 -2.59 17.36
CA ILE A 67 5.70 -1.21 17.44
C ILE A 67 5.66 -0.80 18.90
N LYS A 68 6.76 -0.20 19.38
CA LYS A 68 6.94 0.14 20.80
C LYS A 68 7.41 1.58 20.95
N ASN A 69 6.58 2.41 21.61
CA ASN A 69 6.89 3.80 21.92
C ASN A 69 7.51 4.58 20.75
N MET A 70 7.04 4.31 19.52
CA MET A 70 7.64 4.87 18.31
C MET A 70 7.30 6.35 18.18
N THR A 71 8.35 7.17 18.04
CA THR A 71 8.22 8.60 17.81
C THR A 71 9.06 9.00 16.59
N LEU A 72 8.40 9.52 15.55
CA LEU A 72 9.04 10.03 14.35
C LEU A 72 8.28 11.24 13.81
N GLU A 73 8.95 12.06 13.03
CA GLU A 73 8.38 13.21 12.36
C GLU A 73 8.91 13.28 10.93
N ALA A 74 8.04 13.54 9.98
CA ALA A 74 8.34 13.82 8.59
C ALA A 74 7.75 15.18 8.22
N LEU A 75 8.60 16.14 7.93
CA LEU A 75 8.17 17.46 7.46
C LEU A 75 7.68 17.41 6.01
N PRO A 76 6.82 18.35 5.59
CA PRO A 76 6.33 18.43 4.21
C PRO A 76 7.46 18.32 3.18
N GLY A 77 7.31 17.40 2.23
CA GLY A 77 8.28 17.20 1.15
C GLY A 77 9.52 16.39 1.53
N GLN A 78 9.66 15.93 2.77
CA GLN A 78 10.80 15.11 3.19
C GLN A 78 10.67 13.64 2.76
N THR A 79 11.80 13.04 2.46
CA THR A 79 11.95 11.60 2.22
C THR A 79 12.52 10.92 3.47
N ILE A 80 11.75 10.01 4.06
CA ILE A 80 12.12 9.20 5.21
C ILE A 80 12.41 7.77 4.75
N ALA A 81 13.67 7.33 4.88
CA ALA A 81 14.06 5.95 4.59
C ALA A 81 13.92 5.09 5.85
N LEU A 82 13.13 4.03 5.76
CA LEU A 82 12.94 3.02 6.81
C LEU A 82 13.86 1.84 6.53
N VAL A 83 14.81 1.57 7.41
CA VAL A 83 15.83 0.53 7.28
C VAL A 83 15.77 -0.42 8.48
N GLY A 84 16.01 -1.69 8.26
CA GLY A 84 16.03 -2.69 9.34
C GLY A 84 15.80 -4.10 8.82
N PRO A 85 16.01 -5.13 9.63
CA PRO A 85 15.80 -6.52 9.25
C PRO A 85 14.33 -6.81 8.93
N THR A 86 14.07 -7.94 8.28
CA THR A 86 12.70 -8.45 8.09
C THR A 86 12.06 -8.67 9.47
N GLY A 87 10.78 -8.28 9.61
CA GLY A 87 10.07 -8.35 10.89
C GLY A 87 10.34 -7.19 11.86
N ALA A 88 11.20 -6.22 11.52
CA ALA A 88 11.48 -5.08 12.40
C ALA A 88 10.30 -4.09 12.61
N GLY A 89 9.20 -4.22 11.85
CA GLY A 89 8.03 -3.34 11.94
C GLY A 89 7.90 -2.31 10.82
N LYS A 90 8.76 -2.32 9.78
CA LYS A 90 8.72 -1.33 8.68
C LYS A 90 7.36 -1.31 7.94
N THR A 91 6.88 -2.47 7.51
CA THR A 91 5.57 -2.61 6.85
C THR A 91 4.42 -2.28 7.81
N THR A 92 4.59 -2.51 9.12
CA THR A 92 3.60 -2.13 10.12
C THR A 92 3.44 -0.62 10.19
N ILE A 93 4.52 0.15 10.13
CA ILE A 93 4.46 1.63 10.09
C ILE A 93 3.61 2.09 8.90
N THR A 94 3.80 1.50 7.71
CA THR A 94 3.01 1.86 6.52
C THR A 94 1.54 1.47 6.67
N ASN A 95 1.25 0.31 7.27
CA ASN A 95 -0.12 -0.15 7.55
C ASN A 95 -0.83 0.76 8.55
N LEU A 96 -0.12 1.27 9.55
CA LEU A 96 -0.68 2.22 10.51
C LEU A 96 -0.93 3.58 9.87
N LEU A 97 -0.02 4.06 9.01
CA LEU A 97 -0.19 5.34 8.31
C LEU A 97 -1.39 5.31 7.35
N THR A 98 -1.65 4.16 6.71
CA THR A 98 -2.84 3.95 5.85
C THR A 98 -4.12 3.66 6.63
N ARG A 99 -4.00 3.58 7.97
CA ARG A 99 -5.09 3.21 8.87
C ARG A 99 -5.79 1.91 8.46
N PHE A 100 -4.99 0.87 8.09
CA PHE A 100 -5.50 -0.49 7.99
C PHE A 100 -5.72 -1.10 9.36
N TYR A 101 -5.03 -0.58 10.37
CA TYR A 101 -5.18 -0.92 11.77
C TYR A 101 -5.18 0.35 12.61
N ASP A 102 -5.95 0.39 13.68
CA ASP A 102 -5.87 1.43 14.71
C ASP A 102 -4.76 1.09 15.71
N ILE A 103 -4.11 2.09 16.28
CA ILE A 103 -3.00 1.94 17.22
C ILE A 103 -3.50 1.59 18.64
N ASP A 104 -2.70 0.86 19.42
CA ASP A 104 -3.00 0.51 20.82
C ASP A 104 -2.76 1.71 21.76
N GLY A 105 -1.75 2.54 21.47
CA GLY A 105 -1.39 3.71 22.26
C GLY A 105 -0.71 4.79 21.45
N GLY A 106 -0.64 6.00 22.00
CA GLY A 106 -0.04 7.15 21.34
C GLY A 106 -0.94 7.85 20.33
N GLN A 107 -0.34 8.53 19.36
CA GLN A 107 -1.02 9.28 18.30
C GLN A 107 -0.24 9.22 17.00
N ILE A 108 -0.97 9.13 15.87
CA ILE A 108 -0.44 9.40 14.53
C ILE A 108 -1.21 10.59 13.99
N ARG A 109 -0.49 11.61 13.51
CA ARG A 109 -1.10 12.83 12.99
C ARG A 109 -0.66 13.11 11.56
N ILE A 110 -1.58 13.66 10.76
CA ILE A 110 -1.29 14.25 9.45
C ILE A 110 -1.78 15.70 9.49
N ASP A 111 -0.88 16.63 9.22
CA ASP A 111 -1.13 18.08 9.25
C ASP A 111 -1.81 18.54 10.56
N GLY A 112 -1.42 17.93 11.69
CA GLY A 112 -1.93 18.23 13.02
C GLY A 112 -3.22 17.50 13.40
N HIS A 113 -3.91 16.82 12.49
CA HIS A 113 -5.10 16.01 12.76
C HIS A 113 -4.73 14.57 13.10
N ASP A 114 -5.32 14.01 14.15
CA ASP A 114 -5.16 12.58 14.46
C ASP A 114 -5.78 11.73 13.33
N LEU A 115 -5.13 10.64 12.94
CA LEU A 115 -5.65 9.76 11.87
C LEU A 115 -7.06 9.25 12.17
N ARG A 116 -7.40 9.09 13.45
CA ARG A 116 -8.73 8.61 13.89
C ARG A 116 -9.84 9.63 13.63
N ASP A 117 -9.47 10.91 13.57
CA ASP A 117 -10.40 12.02 13.33
C ASP A 117 -10.58 12.33 11.84
N ILE A 118 -9.78 11.71 10.95
CA ILE A 118 -9.82 11.95 9.51
C ILE A 118 -10.74 10.92 8.84
N ARG A 119 -11.56 11.37 7.87
CA ARG A 119 -12.35 10.46 7.02
C ARG A 119 -11.42 9.53 6.25
N ARG A 120 -11.60 8.21 6.40
CA ARG A 120 -10.72 7.20 5.77
C ARG A 120 -10.63 7.32 4.27
N ALA A 121 -11.75 7.60 3.61
CA ALA A 121 -11.77 7.76 2.16
C ALA A 121 -10.84 8.90 1.70
N GLU A 122 -10.78 10.00 2.45
CA GLU A 122 -9.90 11.13 2.16
C GLU A 122 -8.47 10.86 2.57
N LEU A 123 -8.25 10.23 3.72
CA LEU A 123 -6.92 9.77 4.13
C LEU A 123 -6.30 8.87 3.03
N ARG A 124 -7.02 7.82 2.62
CA ARG A 124 -6.53 6.87 1.61
C ARG A 124 -6.34 7.51 0.24
N ARG A 125 -7.16 8.51 -0.12
CA ARG A 125 -6.97 9.30 -1.36
C ARG A 125 -5.74 10.20 -1.29
N ALA A 126 -5.39 10.69 -0.10
CA ALA A 126 -4.22 11.52 0.15
C ALA A 126 -2.89 10.75 0.12
N LEU A 127 -2.96 9.42 0.25
CA LEU A 127 -1.82 8.50 0.30
C LEU A 127 -1.65 7.76 -1.01
N GLY A 128 -0.45 7.77 -1.57
CA GLY A 128 -0.07 6.94 -2.72
C GLY A 128 0.80 5.76 -2.29
N LEU A 129 0.41 4.56 -2.69
CA LEU A 129 1.16 3.34 -2.40
C LEU A 129 1.79 2.77 -3.66
N VAL A 130 3.10 2.51 -3.63
CA VAL A 130 3.81 1.73 -4.64
C VAL A 130 4.46 0.55 -3.91
N LEU A 131 3.78 -0.59 -3.96
CA LEU A 131 4.20 -1.81 -3.27
C LEU A 131 5.12 -2.66 -4.15
N GLN A 132 5.91 -3.52 -3.53
CA GLN A 132 6.76 -4.52 -4.21
C GLN A 132 5.94 -5.42 -5.13
N ASP A 133 4.88 -6.02 -4.60
CA ASP A 133 3.94 -6.85 -5.36
C ASP A 133 2.79 -5.98 -5.86
N THR A 134 2.95 -5.50 -7.09
CA THR A 134 1.96 -4.63 -7.72
C THR A 134 0.79 -5.43 -8.27
N PHE A 135 -0.41 -5.18 -7.73
CA PHE A 135 -1.63 -5.77 -8.25
C PHE A 135 -2.09 -5.06 -9.53
N MET A 136 -2.39 -5.85 -10.56
CA MET A 136 -3.00 -5.40 -11.81
C MET A 136 -4.33 -6.11 -12.02
N PHE A 137 -5.32 -5.36 -12.50
CA PHE A 137 -6.63 -5.89 -12.86
C PHE A 137 -6.60 -6.55 -14.23
N ALA A 138 -7.46 -7.55 -14.45
CA ALA A 138 -7.71 -8.15 -15.75
C ALA A 138 -8.54 -7.18 -16.63
N ASP A 139 -7.92 -6.07 -17.03
CA ASP A 139 -8.49 -4.99 -17.81
C ASP A 139 -7.40 -4.40 -18.72
N THR A 140 -7.69 -3.38 -19.50
CA THR A 140 -6.71 -2.73 -20.37
C THR A 140 -5.58 -2.07 -19.57
N VAL A 141 -4.43 -1.84 -20.22
CA VAL A 141 -3.34 -1.04 -19.62
C VAL A 141 -3.83 0.36 -19.27
N MET A 142 -4.67 0.96 -20.13
CA MET A 142 -5.27 2.28 -19.91
C MET A 142 -6.04 2.31 -18.59
N GLU A 143 -6.97 1.38 -18.39
CA GLU A 143 -7.81 1.34 -17.19
C GLU A 143 -7.01 0.98 -15.93
N ASN A 144 -5.99 0.15 -16.06
CA ASN A 144 -5.07 -0.11 -14.95
C ASN A 144 -4.34 1.14 -14.46
N ILE A 145 -3.96 2.05 -15.33
CA ILE A 145 -3.35 3.34 -14.93
C ILE A 145 -4.45 4.29 -14.43
N ARG A 146 -5.61 4.37 -15.13
CA ARG A 146 -6.76 5.21 -14.77
C ARG A 146 -7.31 4.91 -13.38
N TYR A 147 -7.08 3.70 -12.85
CA TYR A 147 -7.44 3.35 -11.47
C TYR A 147 -6.85 4.31 -10.42
N GLY A 148 -5.77 5.03 -10.73
CA GLY A 148 -5.24 6.09 -9.86
C GLY A 148 -6.19 7.29 -9.71
N ARG A 149 -6.94 7.63 -10.76
CA ARG A 149 -7.98 8.67 -10.79
C ARG A 149 -8.99 8.35 -11.89
N LEU A 150 -10.16 7.85 -11.50
CA LEU A 150 -11.15 7.29 -12.42
C LEU A 150 -11.70 8.30 -13.44
N GLU A 151 -11.73 9.57 -13.07
CA GLU A 151 -12.23 10.67 -13.93
C GLU A 151 -11.14 11.23 -14.88
N ALA A 152 -9.93 10.64 -14.89
CA ALA A 152 -8.84 11.13 -15.74
C ALA A 152 -9.12 10.86 -17.22
N THR A 153 -8.76 11.83 -18.06
CA THR A 153 -8.83 11.68 -19.52
C THR A 153 -7.75 10.72 -20.03
N ASP A 154 -7.90 10.23 -21.28
CA ASP A 154 -6.91 9.38 -21.92
C ASP A 154 -5.55 10.08 -22.02
N GLU A 155 -5.56 11.40 -22.30
CA GLU A 155 -4.35 12.23 -22.41
C GLU A 155 -3.61 12.31 -21.07
N GLU A 156 -4.32 12.49 -19.95
CA GLU A 156 -3.76 12.51 -18.60
C GLU A 156 -3.14 11.16 -18.24
N VAL A 157 -3.82 10.06 -18.59
CA VAL A 157 -3.30 8.70 -18.40
C VAL A 157 -2.02 8.47 -19.19
N MET A 158 -2.00 8.88 -20.48
CA MET A 158 -0.81 8.77 -21.31
C MET A 158 0.34 9.64 -20.81
N GLU A 159 0.05 10.82 -20.29
CA GLU A 159 1.06 11.69 -19.69
C GLU A 159 1.66 11.07 -18.42
N ALA A 160 0.83 10.53 -17.53
CA ALA A 160 1.30 9.79 -16.36
C ALA A 160 2.19 8.60 -16.75
N ALA A 161 1.83 7.87 -17.81
CA ALA A 161 2.65 6.79 -18.35
C ALA A 161 4.00 7.27 -18.90
N ARG A 162 4.06 8.44 -19.56
CA ARG A 162 5.32 9.05 -20.01
C ARG A 162 6.20 9.45 -18.83
N LEU A 163 5.64 10.07 -17.80
CA LEU A 163 6.37 10.47 -16.59
C LEU A 163 6.95 9.26 -15.86
N ALA A 164 6.21 8.13 -15.85
CA ALA A 164 6.65 6.85 -15.29
C ALA A 164 7.62 6.08 -16.18
N ASP A 165 7.98 6.61 -17.35
CA ASP A 165 8.80 5.94 -18.37
C ASP A 165 8.17 4.62 -18.90
N ALA A 166 6.84 4.51 -18.82
CA ALA A 166 6.06 3.35 -19.25
C ALA A 166 5.59 3.42 -20.71
N ASP A 167 5.37 4.62 -21.26
CA ASP A 167 4.77 4.84 -22.59
C ASP A 167 5.50 4.07 -23.69
N HIS A 168 6.84 4.00 -23.64
CA HIS A 168 7.63 3.32 -24.66
C HIS A 168 7.30 1.82 -24.77
N PHE A 169 7.28 1.09 -23.65
CA PHE A 169 6.95 -0.34 -23.72
C PHE A 169 5.47 -0.57 -23.98
N ILE A 170 4.57 0.31 -23.48
CA ILE A 170 3.12 0.20 -23.71
C ILE A 170 2.83 0.24 -25.22
N ARG A 171 3.45 1.18 -25.96
CA ARG A 171 3.29 1.29 -27.43
C ARG A 171 3.83 0.08 -28.20
N GLN A 172 4.69 -0.73 -27.60
CA GLN A 172 5.21 -1.97 -28.19
C GLN A 172 4.30 -3.18 -27.96
N LEU A 173 3.30 -3.06 -27.06
CA LEU A 173 2.30 -4.11 -26.87
C LEU A 173 1.38 -4.21 -28.10
N PRO A 174 0.80 -5.40 -28.38
CA PRO A 174 0.01 -5.64 -29.60
C PRO A 174 -1.11 -4.64 -29.85
N GLN A 175 -1.74 -4.11 -28.80
CA GLN A 175 -2.84 -3.14 -28.86
C GLN A 175 -2.49 -1.84 -28.10
N GLY A 176 -1.21 -1.61 -27.77
CA GLY A 176 -0.78 -0.43 -27.01
C GLY A 176 -1.52 -0.31 -25.68
N TYR A 177 -2.08 0.85 -25.42
CA TYR A 177 -2.87 1.13 -24.21
C TYR A 177 -4.16 0.30 -24.10
N ALA A 178 -4.73 -0.17 -25.22
CA ALA A 178 -5.90 -1.05 -25.23
C ALA A 178 -5.57 -2.53 -25.00
N THR A 179 -4.29 -2.87 -24.83
CA THR A 179 -3.90 -4.25 -24.51
C THR A 179 -4.50 -4.70 -23.18
N VAL A 180 -5.28 -5.78 -23.22
CA VAL A 180 -5.87 -6.38 -22.02
C VAL A 180 -4.81 -7.18 -21.27
N LEU A 181 -4.68 -6.92 -19.99
CA LEU A 181 -3.79 -7.65 -19.11
C LEU A 181 -4.46 -8.97 -18.68
N SER A 182 -3.69 -10.04 -18.68
CA SER A 182 -4.14 -11.31 -18.12
C SER A 182 -4.26 -11.20 -16.59
N GLU A 183 -4.87 -12.19 -15.97
CA GLU A 183 -4.95 -12.27 -14.51
C GLU A 183 -3.56 -12.08 -13.89
N ARG A 184 -3.44 -11.16 -12.92
CA ARG A 184 -2.18 -10.71 -12.30
C ARG A 184 -1.14 -10.17 -13.30
N ALA A 185 -1.57 -9.77 -14.51
CA ALA A 185 -0.70 -9.27 -15.58
C ALA A 185 0.51 -10.19 -15.87
N ALA A 186 0.27 -11.52 -15.95
CA ALA A 186 1.31 -12.50 -16.23
C ALA A 186 1.98 -12.31 -17.61
N ASN A 187 1.34 -11.55 -18.49
CA ASN A 187 1.86 -11.15 -19.83
C ASN A 187 2.82 -9.95 -19.76
N LEU A 188 3.09 -9.39 -18.58
CA LEU A 188 4.07 -8.32 -18.37
C LEU A 188 5.23 -8.77 -17.49
N SER A 189 6.42 -8.22 -17.70
CA SER A 189 7.55 -8.38 -16.79
C SER A 189 7.29 -7.68 -15.44
N GLN A 190 8.02 -8.05 -14.40
CA GLN A 190 7.90 -7.39 -13.10
C GLN A 190 8.19 -5.88 -13.18
N GLY A 191 9.25 -5.50 -13.91
CA GLY A 191 9.59 -4.09 -14.09
C GLY A 191 8.50 -3.30 -14.84
N GLN A 192 7.85 -3.92 -15.85
CA GLN A 192 6.73 -3.30 -16.56
C GLN A 192 5.53 -3.10 -15.64
N ARG A 193 5.18 -4.09 -14.82
CA ARG A 193 4.12 -3.93 -13.81
C ARG A 193 4.43 -2.81 -12.82
N GLN A 194 5.68 -2.73 -12.37
CA GLN A 194 6.10 -1.67 -11.44
C GLN A 194 6.03 -0.28 -12.09
N MET A 195 6.42 -0.12 -13.36
CA MET A 195 6.25 1.14 -14.09
C MET A 195 4.77 1.54 -14.23
N LEU A 196 3.86 0.60 -14.45
CA LEU A 196 2.41 0.87 -14.45
C LEU A 196 1.91 1.30 -13.07
N ALA A 197 2.40 0.70 -11.99
CA ALA A 197 2.07 1.14 -10.63
C ALA A 197 2.55 2.56 -10.32
N ILE A 198 3.74 2.91 -10.79
CA ILE A 198 4.26 4.28 -10.68
C ILE A 198 3.41 5.25 -11.49
N ALA A 199 3.00 4.88 -12.72
CA ALA A 199 2.10 5.70 -13.54
C ALA A 199 0.74 5.92 -12.84
N ARG A 200 0.18 4.88 -12.22
CA ARG A 200 -1.02 4.95 -11.39
C ARG A 200 -0.85 5.94 -10.23
N ALA A 201 0.27 5.87 -9.52
CA ALA A 201 0.57 6.77 -8.41
C ALA A 201 0.81 8.21 -8.87
N ILE A 202 1.46 8.44 -10.03
CA ILE A 202 1.62 9.77 -10.63
C ILE A 202 0.25 10.37 -10.98
N LEU A 203 -0.64 9.57 -11.58
CA LEU A 203 -1.99 10.01 -11.98
C LEU A 203 -2.87 10.36 -10.77
N ALA A 204 -2.72 9.61 -9.67
CA ALA A 204 -3.43 9.85 -8.43
C ALA A 204 -3.00 11.17 -7.75
N ASP A 205 -1.77 11.62 -7.99
CA ASP A 205 -1.17 12.85 -7.43
C ASP A 205 -1.32 12.99 -5.90
N PRO A 206 -0.89 12.00 -5.10
CA PRO A 206 -1.04 12.02 -3.65
C PRO A 206 -0.04 12.99 -3.01
N GLY A 207 -0.38 13.55 -1.83
CA GLY A 207 0.53 14.41 -1.07
C GLY A 207 1.55 13.65 -0.24
N ILE A 208 1.25 12.40 0.12
CA ILE A 208 2.15 11.51 0.88
C ILE A 208 2.33 10.22 0.10
N LEU A 209 3.57 9.73 0.01
CA LEU A 209 3.93 8.50 -0.68
C LEU A 209 4.45 7.45 0.29
N ILE A 210 4.07 6.22 0.04
CA ILE A 210 4.58 5.02 0.69
C ILE A 210 5.14 4.12 -0.39
N LEU A 211 6.46 3.90 -0.36
CA LEU A 211 7.17 3.14 -1.37
C LEU A 211 7.84 1.92 -0.74
N ASP A 212 7.58 0.74 -1.29
CA ASP A 212 8.29 -0.49 -0.90
C ASP A 212 9.22 -0.90 -2.05
N GLU A 213 10.52 -0.72 -1.82
CA GLU A 213 11.58 -0.86 -2.84
C GLU A 213 12.16 -2.27 -2.95
N ALA A 214 11.40 -3.31 -3.08
CA ALA A 214 12.00 -4.62 -3.36
C ALA A 214 11.98 -4.92 -4.88
N THR A 215 13.10 -4.73 -5.54
CA THR A 215 13.29 -4.97 -7.00
C THR A 215 14.30 -6.09 -7.27
N SER A 216 14.32 -7.12 -6.46
CA SER A 216 15.31 -8.21 -6.52
C SER A 216 15.32 -9.03 -7.83
N SER A 217 14.37 -8.78 -8.75
CA SER A 217 14.16 -9.60 -9.96
C SER A 217 14.05 -8.78 -11.25
N VAL A 218 14.58 -7.55 -11.28
CA VAL A 218 14.52 -6.66 -12.45
C VAL A 218 15.94 -6.46 -13.00
N ASP A 219 16.08 -6.43 -14.33
CA ASP A 219 17.36 -6.14 -14.95
C ASP A 219 17.85 -4.71 -14.66
N THR A 220 19.17 -4.50 -14.65
CA THR A 220 19.81 -3.24 -14.25
C THR A 220 19.34 -2.02 -15.03
N ARG A 221 19.01 -2.17 -16.32
CA ARG A 221 18.57 -1.04 -17.15
C ARG A 221 17.15 -0.62 -16.81
N THR A 222 16.25 -1.57 -16.68
CA THR A 222 14.86 -1.32 -16.25
C THR A 222 14.83 -0.79 -14.82
N GLU A 223 15.71 -1.29 -13.97
CA GLU A 223 15.89 -0.82 -12.60
C GLU A 223 16.25 0.66 -12.53
N ALA A 224 17.22 1.12 -13.34
CA ALA A 224 17.59 2.54 -13.40
C ALA A 224 16.42 3.43 -13.84
N ARG A 225 15.59 2.96 -14.78
CA ARG A 225 14.38 3.67 -15.23
C ARG A 225 13.33 3.78 -14.14
N ILE A 226 13.08 2.70 -13.41
CA ILE A 226 12.18 2.67 -12.25
C ILE A 226 12.65 3.67 -11.20
N GLN A 227 13.94 3.70 -10.86
CA GLN A 227 14.51 4.64 -9.90
C GLN A 227 14.31 6.10 -10.32
N GLN A 228 14.56 6.42 -11.59
CA GLN A 228 14.30 7.76 -12.10
C GLN A 228 12.83 8.17 -12.02
N ALA A 229 11.92 7.24 -12.33
CA ALA A 229 10.48 7.48 -12.21
C ALA A 229 10.05 7.71 -10.75
N LEU A 230 10.58 6.91 -9.81
CA LEU A 230 10.33 7.08 -8.38
C LEU A 230 10.86 8.43 -7.85
N LEU A 231 12.06 8.84 -8.24
CA LEU A 231 12.60 10.15 -7.87
C LEU A 231 11.73 11.31 -8.37
N LYS A 232 11.21 11.20 -9.60
CA LYS A 232 10.26 12.19 -10.13
C LYS A 232 8.95 12.20 -9.33
N LEU A 233 8.42 11.01 -8.99
CA LEU A 233 7.20 10.85 -8.21
C LEU A 233 7.37 11.43 -6.81
N MET A 234 8.51 11.24 -6.13
CA MET A 234 8.77 11.74 -4.77
C MET A 234 8.95 13.25 -4.69
N LYS A 235 9.33 13.90 -5.81
CA LYS A 235 9.66 15.33 -5.79
C LYS A 235 8.51 16.19 -5.27
N GLY A 236 8.76 16.92 -4.17
CA GLY A 236 7.81 17.82 -3.53
C GLY A 236 6.73 17.12 -2.68
N ARG A 237 6.84 15.80 -2.48
CA ARG A 237 5.92 15.00 -1.66
C ARG A 237 6.62 14.40 -0.46
N THR A 238 5.91 14.30 0.66
CA THR A 238 6.42 13.57 1.82
C THR A 238 6.43 12.08 1.50
N SER A 239 7.58 11.43 1.63
CA SER A 239 7.75 10.06 1.16
C SER A 239 8.32 9.16 2.27
N PHE A 240 7.65 8.04 2.53
CA PHE A 240 8.15 6.95 3.37
C PHE A 240 8.62 5.82 2.46
N VAL A 241 9.91 5.50 2.53
CA VAL A 241 10.51 4.49 1.66
C VAL A 241 11.05 3.34 2.49
N ILE A 242 10.51 2.14 2.31
CA ILE A 242 11.12 0.91 2.84
C ILE A 242 12.34 0.63 1.96
N ALA A 243 13.49 1.09 2.43
CA ALA A 243 14.71 1.10 1.62
C ALA A 243 15.42 -0.26 1.68
N HIS A 244 15.57 -0.87 0.52
CA HIS A 244 16.38 -2.06 0.29
C HIS A 244 17.66 -1.75 -0.49
N ARG A 245 17.87 -0.47 -0.86
CA ARG A 245 19.00 -0.01 -1.67
C ARG A 245 19.76 1.12 -1.01
N LEU A 246 21.07 1.06 -1.18
CA LEU A 246 21.98 2.09 -0.64
C LEU A 246 21.75 3.47 -1.28
N SER A 247 21.39 3.51 -2.59
CA SER A 247 21.07 4.77 -3.28
C SER A 247 19.91 5.52 -2.64
N THR A 248 18.83 4.84 -2.33
CA THR A 248 17.65 5.42 -1.68
C THR A 248 17.97 5.90 -0.27
N ILE A 249 18.77 5.12 0.47
CA ILE A 249 19.20 5.51 1.82
C ILE A 249 20.04 6.77 1.76
N ARG A 250 20.95 6.88 0.78
CA ARG A 250 21.84 8.03 0.61
C ARG A 250 21.10 9.31 0.27
N ASP A 251 20.08 9.20 -0.58
CA ASP A 251 19.35 10.36 -1.11
C ASP A 251 18.18 10.78 -0.19
N ALA A 252 17.91 10.06 0.91
CA ALA A 252 16.89 10.37 1.89
C ALA A 252 17.28 11.57 2.78
N ASP A 253 16.28 12.38 3.16
CA ASP A 253 16.48 13.48 4.11
C ASP A 253 16.72 12.97 5.53
N GLN A 254 16.08 11.85 5.88
CA GLN A 254 16.27 11.17 7.15
C GLN A 254 16.23 9.65 6.95
N VAL A 255 17.13 8.96 7.62
CA VAL A 255 17.18 7.50 7.70
C VAL A 255 16.80 7.09 9.13
N LEU A 256 15.84 6.18 9.24
CA LEU A 256 15.40 5.58 10.50
C LEU A 256 15.78 4.11 10.51
N VAL A 257 16.67 3.71 11.41
CA VAL A 257 17.02 2.30 11.60
C VAL A 257 16.07 1.70 12.63
N ILE A 258 15.28 0.72 12.19
CA ILE A 258 14.24 0.08 12.99
C ILE A 258 14.69 -1.33 13.36
N LYS A 259 14.60 -1.65 14.64
CA LYS A 259 14.88 -2.98 15.18
C LYS A 259 13.88 -3.29 16.29
N ASP A 260 13.29 -4.48 16.27
CA ASP A 260 12.38 -5.00 17.29
C ASP A 260 11.23 -4.02 17.65
N GLY A 261 10.75 -3.27 16.65
CA GLY A 261 9.65 -2.30 16.79
C GLY A 261 10.04 -0.92 17.30
N GLU A 262 11.33 -0.65 17.48
CA GLU A 262 11.85 0.63 17.98
C GLU A 262 12.79 1.29 16.95
N ILE A 263 12.87 2.63 16.98
CA ILE A 263 13.88 3.37 16.23
C ILE A 263 15.15 3.40 17.07
N ILE A 264 16.17 2.63 16.65
CA ILE A 264 17.45 2.54 17.37
C ILE A 264 18.47 3.59 16.92
N GLU A 265 18.32 4.12 15.71
CA GLU A 265 19.19 5.14 15.15
C GLU A 265 18.41 6.03 14.19
N ARG A 266 18.74 7.32 14.17
CA ARG A 266 18.22 8.28 13.18
C ARG A 266 19.31 9.23 12.75
N GLY A 267 19.32 9.57 11.48
CA GLY A 267 20.32 10.48 10.93
C GLY A 267 20.13 10.71 9.44
N LYS A 268 21.07 11.43 8.85
CA LYS A 268 21.24 11.54 7.40
C LYS A 268 22.41 10.65 7.02
N HIS A 269 22.30 9.93 5.90
CA HIS A 269 23.45 9.16 5.41
C HIS A 269 24.54 10.15 4.94
N SER A 270 25.73 10.06 5.56
CA SER A 270 26.92 10.87 5.23
C SER A 270 27.79 10.17 4.19
#